data_340aaf0d06a7e5eb0fb3dc43a5038002
#
_entry.id   340aaf0d06a7e5eb0fb3dc43a5038002
#
_cell.length_a   1.000
_cell.length_b   1.000
_cell.length_c   1.000
_cell.angle_alpha   90.00
_cell.angle_beta   90.00
_cell.angle_gamma   90.00
#
_symmetry.space_group_name_H-M   'P 1'
#
loop_
_entity.id
_entity.type
_entity.pdbx_description
1 polymer ?
#
loop_
_entity_poly.entity_id
_entity_poly.type
_entity_poly.pdbx_seq_one_letter_code
_entity_poly.pdbx_strand_id
1 'polypeptide(L)'
;MNSMRLTYKRSHKTLWLGLAGTVVVIVGSILFSYAQTQKKEAEKMNPTKPVPSDAELQRKLTKDQYHVTRQCGTETPFHNAYWDNHEPGIYVDVITGEPLFSSLDKYDSGTGWPSFTKPISKDSVVEKRDSSFGMERTEARSKSSDSHLGHVFDDGPKPTGQRFCMNSAALRFIPVAKLKEEGYGQYLSLFQPQQIQQSDQKPQSNEKPQGKQQPQG
;
A
#
# COMPACT_ATOMS: atom_id res chain seq x y z
N MET A 1 -37.30 50.90 62.57
CA MET A 1 -37.65 49.84 61.57
C MET A 1 -36.70 50.05 60.37
N ASN A 2 -35.58 49.31 60.35
CA ASN A 2 -34.58 49.41 59.27
C ASN A 2 -34.53 48.08 58.57
N SER A 3 -34.97 48.04 57.31
CA SER A 3 -34.99 46.84 56.46
C SER A 3 -33.64 46.83 55.73
N MET A 4 -32.74 45.87 56.07
CA MET A 4 -31.54 45.53 55.32
C MET A 4 -31.90 44.68 54.10
N ARG A 5 -31.69 45.23 52.89
CA ARG A 5 -31.71 44.44 51.64
C ARG A 5 -30.34 43.82 51.40
N LEU A 6 -30.23 42.51 51.52
CA LEU A 6 -29.07 41.75 51.08
C LEU A 6 -29.13 41.59 49.55
N THR A 7 -28.22 42.23 48.83
CA THR A 7 -28.00 42.04 47.39
C THR A 7 -27.06 40.86 47.19
N TYR A 8 -27.60 39.72 46.67
CA TYR A 8 -26.84 38.57 46.27
C TYR A 8 -26.14 38.84 44.95
N LYS A 9 -24.83 39.05 44.97
CA LYS A 9 -24.00 39.24 43.81
C LYS A 9 -23.59 37.88 43.26
N ARG A 10 -24.33 37.36 42.27
CA ARG A 10 -24.08 36.08 41.65
C ARG A 10 -22.79 36.20 40.81
N SER A 11 -21.73 35.44 41.18
CA SER A 11 -20.45 35.42 40.50
C SER A 11 -20.58 34.62 39.17
N HIS A 12 -20.47 35.32 38.04
CA HIS A 12 -20.49 34.72 36.70
C HIS A 12 -19.21 33.91 36.32
N LYS A 13 -18.20 33.88 37.22
CA LYS A 13 -16.92 33.22 36.94
C LYS A 13 -16.97 31.70 36.97
N THR A 14 -17.89 31.10 37.74
CA THR A 14 -18.03 29.63 37.87
C THR A 14 -18.74 28.96 36.68
N LEU A 15 -19.51 29.70 35.90
CA LEU A 15 -20.25 29.18 34.77
C LEU A 15 -19.34 28.90 33.53
N TRP A 16 -18.28 29.70 33.36
CA TRP A 16 -17.35 29.58 32.22
C TRP A 16 -16.37 28.42 32.36
N LEU A 17 -15.97 28.05 33.57
CA LEU A 17 -15.09 26.90 33.81
C LEU A 17 -15.77 25.55 33.54
N GLY A 18 -17.06 25.44 33.77
CA GLY A 18 -17.83 24.22 33.47
C GLY A 18 -18.04 23.97 31.98
N LEU A 19 -18.27 25.06 31.19
CA LEU A 19 -18.47 24.93 29.74
C LEU A 19 -17.17 24.56 29.00
N ALA A 20 -16.01 25.14 29.40
CA ALA A 20 -14.73 24.80 28.81
C ALA A 20 -14.33 23.33 29.04
N GLY A 21 -14.57 22.80 30.25
CA GLY A 21 -14.28 21.41 30.59
C GLY A 21 -15.13 20.41 29.80
N THR A 22 -16.43 20.68 29.64
CA THR A 22 -17.33 19.80 28.88
C THR A 22 -17.00 19.77 27.36
N VAL A 23 -16.62 20.90 26.77
CA VAL A 23 -16.23 20.96 25.36
C VAL A 23 -14.95 20.15 25.11
N VAL A 24 -13.95 20.23 25.98
CA VAL A 24 -12.69 19.46 25.84
C VAL A 24 -12.95 17.97 25.94
N VAL A 25 -13.81 17.51 26.84
CA VAL A 25 -14.16 16.08 26.98
C VAL A 25 -14.94 15.57 25.75
N ILE A 26 -15.86 16.37 25.20
CA ILE A 26 -16.63 15.99 24.01
C ILE A 26 -15.73 15.91 22.79
N VAL A 27 -14.87 16.90 22.58
CA VAL A 27 -13.92 16.88 21.45
C VAL A 27 -12.92 15.71 21.56
N GLY A 28 -12.43 15.43 22.76
CA GLY A 28 -11.55 14.29 23.03
C GLY A 28 -12.23 12.94 22.73
N SER A 29 -13.48 12.77 23.12
CA SER A 29 -14.25 11.54 22.84
C SER A 29 -14.56 11.38 21.35
N ILE A 30 -14.84 12.46 20.63
CA ILE A 30 -15.07 12.42 19.17
C ILE A 30 -13.77 12.05 18.45
N LEU A 31 -12.65 12.66 18.80
CA LEU A 31 -11.35 12.34 18.20
C LEU A 31 -10.92 10.89 18.50
N PHE A 32 -11.15 10.43 19.73
CA PHE A 32 -10.89 9.04 20.11
C PHE A 32 -11.75 8.05 19.32
N SER A 33 -13.06 8.32 19.20
CA SER A 33 -13.98 7.50 18.39
C SER A 33 -13.59 7.50 16.92
N TYR A 34 -13.21 8.66 16.36
CA TYR A 34 -12.74 8.78 14.99
C TYR A 34 -11.46 7.96 14.77
N ALA A 35 -10.49 8.05 15.68
CA ALA A 35 -9.26 7.25 15.61
C ALA A 35 -9.53 5.73 15.71
N GLN A 36 -10.47 5.31 16.55
CA GLN A 36 -10.88 3.90 16.65
C GLN A 36 -11.58 3.43 15.37
N THR A 37 -12.40 4.28 14.76
CA THR A 37 -13.07 3.96 13.49
C THR A 37 -12.04 3.82 12.36
N GLN A 38 -11.08 4.74 12.25
CA GLN A 38 -9.99 4.67 11.27
C GLN A 38 -9.13 3.42 11.48
N LYS A 39 -8.83 3.05 12.73
CA LYS A 39 -8.09 1.83 13.04
C LYS A 39 -8.86 0.58 12.62
N LYS A 40 -10.17 0.51 12.91
CA LYS A 40 -11.04 -0.61 12.47
C LYS A 40 -11.17 -0.69 10.95
N GLU A 41 -11.26 0.45 10.26
CA GLU A 41 -11.29 0.49 8.80
C GLU A 41 -9.95 0.05 8.20
N ALA A 42 -8.83 0.48 8.77
CA ALA A 42 -7.49 0.03 8.36
C ALA A 42 -7.30 -1.48 8.58
N GLU A 43 -7.76 -2.04 9.71
CA GLU A 43 -7.75 -3.48 9.98
C GLU A 43 -8.67 -4.26 9.03
N LYS A 44 -9.79 -3.68 8.61
CA LYS A 44 -10.73 -4.26 7.64
C LYS A 44 -10.23 -4.15 6.19
N MET A 45 -9.39 -3.17 5.90
CA MET A 45 -8.84 -2.91 4.57
C MET A 45 -7.57 -3.71 4.24
N ASN A 46 -7.00 -4.42 5.21
CA ASN A 46 -5.86 -5.31 4.96
C ASN A 46 -6.23 -6.74 5.39
N PRO A 47 -6.66 -7.60 4.45
CA PRO A 47 -7.14 -8.94 4.74
C PRO A 47 -6.02 -9.94 5.06
N THR A 48 -4.87 -9.50 5.55
CA THR A 48 -3.79 -10.40 5.97
C THR A 48 -4.28 -11.32 7.09
N LYS A 49 -4.14 -12.62 6.87
CA LYS A 49 -4.55 -13.65 7.83
C LYS A 49 -3.39 -13.97 8.77
N PRO A 50 -3.65 -14.38 10.02
CA PRO A 50 -2.63 -14.96 10.87
C PRO A 50 -1.92 -16.12 10.17
N VAL A 51 -0.60 -16.22 10.35
CA VAL A 51 0.17 -17.32 9.77
C VAL A 51 -0.25 -18.64 10.44
N PRO A 52 -0.79 -19.63 9.69
CA PRO A 52 -1.13 -20.92 10.23
C PRO A 52 0.11 -21.69 10.70
N SER A 53 -0.10 -22.69 11.55
CA SER A 53 0.98 -23.62 11.94
C SER A 53 1.52 -24.37 10.70
N ASP A 54 2.76 -24.82 10.80
CA ASP A 54 3.42 -25.55 9.71
C ASP A 54 2.63 -26.79 9.29
N ALA A 55 2.09 -27.54 10.24
CA ALA A 55 1.22 -28.69 9.99
C ALA A 55 -0.09 -28.32 9.24
N GLU A 56 -0.62 -27.12 9.47
CA GLU A 56 -1.77 -26.62 8.70
C GLU A 56 -1.38 -26.17 7.31
N LEU A 57 -0.20 -25.54 7.16
CA LEU A 57 0.33 -25.14 5.85
C LEU A 57 0.55 -26.37 4.96
N GLN A 58 1.14 -27.45 5.49
CA GLN A 58 1.29 -28.71 4.75
C GLN A 58 -0.02 -29.29 4.24
N ARG A 59 -1.12 -29.10 4.96
CA ARG A 59 -2.44 -29.59 4.55
C ARG A 59 -3.17 -28.65 3.59
N LYS A 60 -2.93 -27.32 3.69
CA LYS A 60 -3.67 -26.29 2.93
C LYS A 60 -3.01 -25.93 1.61
N LEU A 61 -1.68 -25.95 1.58
CA LEU A 61 -0.91 -25.57 0.40
C LEU A 61 -0.75 -26.77 -0.54
N THR A 62 -0.59 -26.49 -1.82
CA THR A 62 -0.11 -27.52 -2.76
C THR A 62 1.33 -27.91 -2.41
N LYS A 63 1.81 -29.04 -2.95
CA LYS A 63 3.21 -29.45 -2.74
C LYS A 63 4.20 -28.38 -3.19
N ASP A 64 3.95 -27.77 -4.34
CA ASP A 64 4.83 -26.72 -4.89
C ASP A 64 4.78 -25.45 -4.06
N GLN A 65 3.57 -25.01 -3.64
CA GLN A 65 3.44 -23.86 -2.74
C GLN A 65 4.18 -24.07 -1.42
N TYR A 66 4.03 -25.24 -0.80
CA TYR A 66 4.72 -25.56 0.45
C TYR A 66 6.24 -25.66 0.24
N HIS A 67 6.68 -26.34 -0.83
CA HIS A 67 8.09 -26.47 -1.19
C HIS A 67 8.75 -25.09 -1.37
N VAL A 68 8.11 -24.20 -2.13
CA VAL A 68 8.62 -22.85 -2.36
C VAL A 68 8.60 -22.02 -1.08
N THR A 69 7.44 -21.90 -0.43
CA THR A 69 7.27 -20.92 0.65
C THR A 69 7.95 -21.31 1.96
N ARG A 70 8.05 -22.63 2.25
CA ARG A 70 8.55 -23.15 3.53
C ARG A 70 9.89 -23.88 3.45
N GLN A 71 10.26 -24.39 2.30
CA GLN A 71 11.50 -25.13 2.08
C GLN A 71 12.49 -24.38 1.17
N CYS A 72 12.21 -23.08 0.86
CA CYS A 72 13.01 -22.23 -0.02
C CYS A 72 13.28 -22.86 -1.40
N GLY A 73 12.29 -23.62 -1.94
CA GLY A 73 12.35 -24.22 -3.25
C GLY A 73 12.19 -23.19 -4.38
N THR A 74 12.45 -23.63 -5.59
CA THR A 74 12.24 -22.84 -6.82
C THR A 74 11.41 -23.66 -7.78
N GLU A 75 10.36 -23.05 -8.34
CA GLU A 75 9.52 -23.65 -9.37
C GLU A 75 10.21 -23.66 -10.75
N THR A 76 9.68 -24.43 -11.68
CA THR A 76 10.25 -24.54 -13.03
C THR A 76 10.01 -23.28 -13.85
N PRO A 77 11.06 -22.71 -14.51
CA PRO A 77 10.91 -21.54 -15.37
C PRO A 77 9.98 -21.85 -16.56
N PHE A 78 9.18 -20.86 -16.98
CA PHE A 78 8.21 -20.95 -18.08
C PHE A 78 7.08 -21.99 -17.88
N HIS A 79 7.05 -22.67 -16.74
CA HIS A 79 6.03 -23.67 -16.38
C HIS A 79 5.43 -23.35 -15.01
N ASN A 80 5.08 -22.08 -14.80
CA ASN A 80 4.46 -21.57 -13.59
C ASN A 80 3.31 -20.60 -13.92
N ALA A 81 2.49 -20.26 -12.94
CA ALA A 81 1.19 -19.65 -13.19
C ALA A 81 1.27 -18.20 -13.70
N TYR A 82 2.34 -17.44 -13.37
CA TYR A 82 2.34 -16.00 -13.56
C TYR A 82 3.52 -15.42 -14.34
N TRP A 83 4.41 -16.26 -14.88
CA TRP A 83 5.51 -15.73 -15.70
C TRP A 83 4.98 -14.91 -16.89
N ASP A 84 3.89 -15.37 -17.52
CA ASP A 84 3.25 -14.81 -18.72
C ASP A 84 1.89 -14.12 -18.39
N ASN A 85 1.63 -13.79 -17.13
CA ASN A 85 0.39 -13.11 -16.77
C ASN A 85 0.52 -11.60 -16.96
N HIS A 86 -0.29 -11.02 -17.86
CA HIS A 86 -0.37 -9.59 -18.17
C HIS A 86 -1.68 -8.94 -17.69
N GLU A 87 -2.55 -9.68 -17.00
CA GLU A 87 -3.82 -9.15 -16.53
C GLU A 87 -3.59 -8.08 -15.45
N PRO A 88 -4.32 -6.91 -15.49
CA PRO A 88 -4.25 -5.91 -14.45
C PRO A 88 -4.73 -6.43 -13.10
N GLY A 89 -3.92 -6.26 -12.06
CA GLY A 89 -4.25 -6.72 -10.71
C GLY A 89 -3.08 -6.64 -9.75
N ILE A 90 -3.25 -7.25 -8.58
CA ILE A 90 -2.21 -7.35 -7.56
C ILE A 90 -1.84 -8.81 -7.28
N TYR A 91 -0.62 -9.02 -6.81
CA TYR A 91 -0.11 -10.30 -6.36
C TYR A 91 0.03 -10.24 -4.85
N VAL A 92 -0.62 -11.18 -4.16
CA VAL A 92 -0.63 -11.26 -2.69
C VAL A 92 0.08 -12.52 -2.22
N ASP A 93 0.56 -12.50 -0.99
CA ASP A 93 1.12 -13.68 -0.32
C ASP A 93 0.09 -14.82 -0.30
N VAL A 94 0.48 -15.99 -0.74
CA VAL A 94 -0.42 -17.16 -0.82
C VAL A 94 -0.91 -17.64 0.55
N ILE A 95 -0.15 -17.35 1.62
CA ILE A 95 -0.46 -17.78 3.01
C ILE A 95 -1.35 -16.77 3.71
N THR A 96 -0.92 -15.50 3.76
CA THR A 96 -1.59 -14.46 4.57
C THR A 96 -2.53 -13.59 3.76
N GLY A 97 -2.33 -13.49 2.46
CA GLY A 97 -3.03 -12.55 1.60
C GLY A 97 -2.45 -11.13 1.65
N GLU A 98 -1.27 -10.92 2.24
CA GLU A 98 -0.62 -9.60 2.22
C GLU A 98 -0.30 -9.17 0.79
N PRO A 99 -0.68 -7.94 0.36
CA PRO A 99 -0.33 -7.42 -0.94
C PRO A 99 1.19 -7.23 -1.09
N LEU A 100 1.77 -7.87 -2.10
CA LEU A 100 3.21 -7.89 -2.31
C LEU A 100 3.64 -7.09 -3.55
N PHE A 101 2.96 -7.31 -4.69
CA PHE A 101 3.34 -6.68 -5.96
C PHE A 101 2.11 -6.22 -6.75
N SER A 102 2.32 -5.26 -7.65
CA SER A 102 1.32 -4.79 -8.63
C SER A 102 1.69 -5.23 -10.04
N SER A 103 0.70 -5.55 -10.87
CA SER A 103 0.91 -5.78 -12.31
C SER A 103 1.49 -4.55 -13.03
N LEU A 104 1.34 -3.36 -12.47
CA LEU A 104 1.92 -2.12 -13.02
C LEU A 104 3.44 -2.09 -12.92
N ASP A 105 4.01 -2.84 -11.99
CA ASP A 105 5.46 -2.96 -11.78
C ASP A 105 6.03 -4.27 -12.35
N LYS A 106 5.15 -5.12 -12.93
CA LYS A 106 5.56 -6.38 -13.59
C LYS A 106 6.08 -6.11 -15.00
N TYR A 107 7.08 -6.89 -15.42
CA TYR A 107 7.63 -6.84 -16.77
C TYR A 107 8.17 -8.20 -17.21
N ASP A 108 8.38 -8.35 -18.53
CA ASP A 108 8.92 -9.56 -19.12
C ASP A 108 10.44 -9.55 -19.04
N SER A 109 10.98 -10.26 -18.07
CA SER A 109 12.43 -10.36 -17.87
C SER A 109 13.11 -11.41 -18.75
N GLY A 110 12.33 -12.26 -19.42
CA GLY A 110 12.85 -13.40 -20.20
C GLY A 110 13.39 -14.57 -19.37
N THR A 111 13.27 -14.49 -18.02
CA THR A 111 13.82 -15.54 -17.13
C THR A 111 12.90 -16.72 -16.90
N GLY A 112 11.62 -16.58 -17.24
CA GLY A 112 10.60 -17.62 -17.05
C GLY A 112 9.92 -17.60 -15.68
N TRP A 113 10.14 -16.57 -14.87
CA TRP A 113 9.46 -16.26 -13.62
C TRP A 113 8.84 -14.86 -13.62
N PRO A 114 7.75 -14.63 -12.87
CA PRO A 114 7.20 -13.29 -12.73
C PRO A 114 8.24 -12.34 -12.11
N SER A 115 8.50 -11.23 -12.80
CA SER A 115 9.52 -10.26 -12.44
C SER A 115 8.91 -8.88 -12.24
N PHE A 116 9.30 -8.19 -11.15
CA PHE A 116 8.77 -6.89 -10.78
C PHE A 116 9.91 -5.91 -10.53
N THR A 117 9.66 -4.61 -10.75
CA THR A 117 10.63 -3.53 -10.51
C THR A 117 10.71 -3.10 -9.05
N LYS A 118 9.64 -3.34 -8.28
CA LYS A 118 9.53 -3.01 -6.84
C LYS A 118 8.33 -3.73 -6.21
N PRO A 119 8.30 -3.89 -4.88
CA PRO A 119 7.11 -4.30 -4.16
C PRO A 119 6.05 -3.17 -4.12
N ILE A 120 4.79 -3.53 -3.85
CA ILE A 120 3.66 -2.59 -3.73
C ILE A 120 3.81 -1.66 -2.52
N SER A 121 4.44 -2.14 -1.47
CA SER A 121 4.89 -1.40 -0.28
C SER A 121 6.31 -1.83 0.06
N LYS A 122 7.16 -0.87 0.45
CA LYS A 122 8.54 -1.17 0.89
C LYS A 122 8.59 -2.10 2.11
N ASP A 123 7.52 -2.11 2.91
CA ASP A 123 7.45 -2.90 4.13
C ASP A 123 6.86 -4.31 3.92
N SER A 124 6.36 -4.63 2.73
CA SER A 124 5.72 -5.94 2.48
C SER A 124 6.73 -7.06 2.18
N VAL A 125 7.92 -6.71 1.72
CA VAL A 125 9.00 -7.64 1.37
C VAL A 125 10.24 -7.34 2.20
N VAL A 126 10.82 -8.38 2.80
CA VAL A 126 12.08 -8.31 3.55
C VAL A 126 13.17 -8.97 2.73
N GLU A 127 14.30 -8.29 2.59
CA GLU A 127 15.48 -8.80 1.92
C GLU A 127 16.42 -9.44 2.95
N LYS A 128 16.87 -10.67 2.68
CA LYS A 128 17.83 -11.39 3.51
C LYS A 128 19.00 -11.90 2.64
N ARG A 129 20.18 -11.94 3.22
CA ARG A 129 21.35 -12.56 2.56
C ARG A 129 21.13 -14.07 2.46
N ASP A 130 21.30 -14.62 1.26
CA ASP A 130 21.27 -16.04 0.98
C ASP A 130 22.66 -16.47 0.47
N SER A 131 23.34 -17.29 1.26
CA SER A 131 24.68 -17.84 0.93
C SER A 131 24.60 -19.33 0.55
N SER A 132 23.43 -19.86 0.21
CA SER A 132 23.23 -21.25 -0.17
C SER A 132 23.88 -21.56 -1.51
N PHE A 133 24.21 -22.83 -1.74
CA PHE A 133 24.82 -23.33 -2.98
C PHE A 133 26.12 -22.66 -3.42
N GLY A 134 26.85 -22.03 -2.47
CA GLY A 134 28.10 -21.31 -2.80
C GLY A 134 27.93 -20.00 -3.55
N MET A 135 26.69 -19.48 -3.62
CA MET A 135 26.35 -18.20 -4.26
C MET A 135 25.95 -17.19 -3.20
N GLU A 136 26.29 -15.93 -3.42
CA GLU A 136 25.80 -14.81 -2.61
C GLU A 136 24.62 -14.17 -3.37
N ARG A 137 23.42 -14.24 -2.79
CA ARG A 137 22.20 -13.68 -3.39
C ARG A 137 21.41 -12.91 -2.33
N THR A 138 20.50 -12.06 -2.76
CA THR A 138 19.51 -11.40 -1.91
C THR A 138 18.19 -12.15 -2.02
N GLU A 139 17.80 -12.86 -0.96
CA GLU A 139 16.50 -13.54 -0.85
C GLU A 139 15.41 -12.51 -0.55
N ALA A 140 14.30 -12.60 -1.25
CA ALA A 140 13.06 -11.88 -0.95
C ALA A 140 12.11 -12.76 -0.14
N ARG A 141 11.64 -12.26 1.00
CA ARG A 141 10.68 -12.95 1.87
C ARG A 141 9.47 -12.06 2.16
N SER A 142 8.30 -12.68 2.32
CA SER A 142 7.12 -11.97 2.79
C SER A 142 7.32 -11.49 4.23
N LYS A 143 7.01 -10.23 4.51
CA LYS A 143 7.07 -9.67 5.87
C LYS A 143 6.11 -10.36 6.83
N SER A 144 4.89 -10.67 6.37
CA SER A 144 3.82 -11.19 7.22
C SER A 144 3.92 -12.68 7.49
N SER A 145 4.37 -13.49 6.53
CA SER A 145 4.40 -14.95 6.64
C SER A 145 5.81 -15.53 6.83
N ASP A 146 6.85 -14.72 6.64
CA ASP A 146 8.24 -15.16 6.49
C ASP A 146 8.41 -16.24 5.41
N SER A 147 7.52 -16.23 4.38
CA SER A 147 7.61 -17.13 3.25
C SER A 147 8.74 -16.73 2.32
N HIS A 148 9.48 -17.72 1.82
CA HIS A 148 10.35 -17.50 0.67
C HIS A 148 9.51 -17.10 -0.55
N LEU A 149 9.85 -15.97 -1.18
CA LEU A 149 9.20 -15.49 -2.39
C LEU A 149 10.04 -15.72 -3.64
N GLY A 150 11.34 -15.54 -3.52
CA GLY A 150 12.31 -15.57 -4.62
C GLY A 150 13.56 -14.79 -4.27
N HIS A 151 14.16 -14.12 -5.27
CA HIS A 151 15.41 -13.37 -5.09
C HIS A 151 15.34 -12.00 -5.78
N VAL A 152 16.17 -11.08 -5.30
CA VAL A 152 16.36 -9.74 -5.87
C VAL A 152 17.70 -9.69 -6.59
N PHE A 153 17.72 -9.13 -7.78
CA PHE A 153 18.88 -8.97 -8.64
C PHE A 153 19.03 -7.50 -9.05
N ASP A 154 20.26 -7.08 -9.39
CA ASP A 154 20.59 -5.70 -9.80
C ASP A 154 20.59 -5.52 -11.33
N ASP A 155 19.90 -6.41 -12.05
CA ASP A 155 19.80 -6.43 -13.52
C ASP A 155 18.41 -5.98 -14.02
N GLY A 156 17.64 -5.30 -13.19
CA GLY A 156 16.31 -4.80 -13.52
C GLY A 156 16.33 -3.48 -14.30
N PRO A 157 15.17 -3.06 -14.83
CA PRO A 157 15.05 -1.80 -15.56
C PRO A 157 15.15 -0.58 -14.65
N LYS A 158 15.52 0.56 -15.22
CA LYS A 158 15.42 1.85 -14.53
C LYS A 158 13.96 2.17 -14.18
N PRO A 159 13.67 2.96 -13.11
CA PRO A 159 14.65 3.73 -12.32
C PRO A 159 15.31 2.96 -11.18
N THR A 160 14.78 1.79 -10.74
CA THR A 160 15.31 1.09 -9.57
C THR A 160 16.58 0.30 -9.88
N GLY A 161 16.72 -0.25 -11.09
CA GLY A 161 17.76 -1.20 -11.44
C GLY A 161 17.57 -2.58 -10.80
N GLN A 162 16.53 -2.77 -9.97
CA GLN A 162 16.25 -4.02 -9.28
C GLN A 162 15.25 -4.88 -10.04
N ARG A 163 15.47 -6.19 -10.00
CA ARG A 163 14.54 -7.22 -10.48
C ARG A 163 14.16 -8.13 -9.33
N PHE A 164 12.93 -8.03 -8.89
CA PHE A 164 12.30 -8.95 -7.95
C PHE A 164 11.81 -10.18 -8.75
N CYS A 165 12.59 -11.25 -8.77
CA CYS A 165 12.30 -12.49 -9.48
C CYS A 165 11.60 -13.45 -8.52
N MET A 166 10.27 -13.59 -8.66
CA MET A 166 9.43 -14.26 -7.67
C MET A 166 8.92 -15.60 -8.20
N ASN A 167 8.68 -16.54 -7.30
CA ASN A 167 7.98 -17.80 -7.62
C ASN A 167 6.46 -17.56 -7.64
N SER A 168 5.78 -17.99 -8.70
CA SER A 168 4.33 -17.95 -8.79
C SER A 168 3.66 -18.71 -7.66
N ALA A 169 4.25 -19.83 -7.24
CA ALA A 169 3.74 -20.67 -6.17
C ALA A 169 3.67 -19.95 -4.80
N ALA A 170 4.48 -18.91 -4.59
CA ALA A 170 4.43 -18.08 -3.38
C ALA A 170 3.36 -16.99 -3.45
N LEU A 171 2.73 -16.78 -4.61
CA LEU A 171 1.83 -15.69 -4.91
C LEU A 171 0.40 -16.20 -5.21
N ARG A 172 -0.59 -15.33 -4.98
CA ARG A 172 -1.94 -15.43 -5.50
C ARG A 172 -2.29 -14.15 -6.24
N PHE A 173 -2.71 -14.27 -7.48
CA PHE A 173 -3.13 -13.12 -8.28
C PHE A 173 -4.58 -12.76 -8.02
N ILE A 174 -4.87 -11.45 -7.94
CA ILE A 174 -6.22 -10.90 -7.78
C ILE A 174 -6.41 -9.86 -8.88
N PRO A 175 -7.27 -10.13 -9.87
CA PRO A 175 -7.55 -9.19 -10.94
C PRO A 175 -8.27 -7.94 -10.41
N VAL A 176 -8.10 -6.80 -11.09
CA VAL A 176 -8.72 -5.53 -10.72
C VAL A 176 -10.22 -5.65 -10.50
N ALA A 177 -10.92 -6.43 -11.34
CA ALA A 177 -12.35 -6.63 -11.23
C ALA A 177 -12.80 -7.26 -9.89
N LYS A 178 -11.91 -8.01 -9.22
CA LYS A 178 -12.19 -8.70 -7.96
C LYS A 178 -11.61 -8.01 -6.72
N LEU A 179 -10.82 -6.95 -6.86
CA LEU A 179 -10.16 -6.28 -5.73
C LEU A 179 -11.15 -5.87 -4.64
N LYS A 180 -12.30 -5.28 -5.01
CA LYS A 180 -13.30 -4.84 -4.03
C LYS A 180 -13.96 -6.01 -3.32
N GLU A 181 -14.31 -7.05 -4.06
CA GLU A 181 -14.98 -8.25 -3.54
C GLU A 181 -14.07 -9.01 -2.56
N GLU A 182 -12.79 -9.12 -2.88
CA GLU A 182 -11.80 -9.83 -2.08
C GLU A 182 -11.18 -8.98 -0.95
N GLY A 183 -11.66 -7.74 -0.73
CA GLY A 183 -11.23 -6.89 0.39
C GLY A 183 -9.98 -6.05 0.11
N TYR A 184 -9.57 -5.92 -1.16
CA TYR A 184 -8.42 -5.11 -1.61
C TYR A 184 -8.84 -3.82 -2.33
N GLY A 185 -10.05 -3.33 -2.09
CA GLY A 185 -10.62 -2.16 -2.78
C GLY A 185 -9.77 -0.89 -2.74
N GLN A 186 -8.93 -0.72 -1.71
CA GLN A 186 -7.99 0.41 -1.59
C GLN A 186 -6.96 0.46 -2.73
N TYR A 187 -6.64 -0.68 -3.36
CA TYR A 187 -5.70 -0.76 -4.47
C TYR A 187 -6.31 -0.43 -5.83
N LEU A 188 -7.63 -0.22 -5.92
CA LEU A 188 -8.29 0.22 -7.15
C LEU A 188 -7.75 1.56 -7.66
N SER A 189 -7.35 2.45 -6.75
CA SER A 189 -6.76 3.75 -7.10
C SER A 189 -5.48 3.65 -7.92
N LEU A 190 -4.72 2.56 -7.81
CA LEU A 190 -3.50 2.33 -8.60
C LEU A 190 -3.82 2.15 -10.08
N PHE A 191 -5.00 1.62 -10.41
CA PHE A 191 -5.41 1.26 -11.78
C PHE A 191 -6.35 2.29 -12.42
N GLN A 192 -6.71 3.37 -11.70
CA GLN A 192 -7.47 4.46 -12.28
C GLN A 192 -6.52 5.31 -13.13
N PRO A 193 -6.95 5.78 -14.33
CA PRO A 193 -6.22 6.79 -15.07
C PRO A 193 -5.99 7.97 -14.13
N GLN A 194 -4.74 8.37 -13.91
CA GLN A 194 -4.45 9.61 -13.18
C GLN A 194 -5.14 10.72 -13.97
N GLN A 195 -6.17 11.32 -13.40
CA GLN A 195 -6.65 12.62 -13.88
C GLN A 195 -5.44 13.55 -13.73
N ILE A 196 -4.80 13.84 -14.86
CA ILE A 196 -3.80 14.89 -14.95
C ILE A 196 -4.50 16.10 -14.36
N GLN A 197 -4.05 16.51 -13.17
CA GLN A 197 -4.41 17.81 -12.61
C GLN A 197 -3.94 18.83 -13.63
N GLN A 198 -4.83 19.29 -14.50
CA GLN A 198 -4.71 20.56 -15.18
C GLN A 198 -4.86 21.62 -14.08
N SER A 199 -3.77 21.78 -13.30
CA SER A 199 -3.59 22.95 -12.47
C SER A 199 -3.48 24.15 -13.42
N ASP A 200 -4.57 24.91 -13.48
CA ASP A 200 -4.64 26.34 -13.73
C ASP A 200 -3.42 26.99 -14.41
N GLN A 201 -3.25 26.78 -15.69
CA GLN A 201 -2.61 27.76 -16.53
C GLN A 201 -3.69 28.70 -17.05
N LYS A 202 -3.99 29.75 -16.25
CA LYS A 202 -4.68 30.93 -16.68
C LYS A 202 -3.97 31.46 -17.94
N PRO A 203 -4.65 31.65 -19.07
CA PRO A 203 -4.03 32.21 -20.26
C PRO A 203 -3.56 33.64 -19.92
N GLN A 204 -2.26 33.85 -19.95
CA GLN A 204 -1.73 35.22 -19.99
C GLN A 204 -2.20 35.84 -21.30
N SER A 205 -3.04 36.86 -21.19
CA SER A 205 -3.44 37.73 -22.27
C SER A 205 -2.20 38.35 -22.91
N ASN A 206 -1.94 37.95 -24.15
CA ASN A 206 -0.96 38.61 -25.00
C ASN A 206 -1.42 40.04 -25.30
N GLU A 207 -0.90 41.00 -24.56
CA GLU A 207 -0.91 42.40 -24.95
C GLU A 207 -0.03 42.59 -26.19
N LYS A 208 -0.68 42.97 -27.28
CA LYS A 208 -0.10 43.28 -28.57
C LYS A 208 0.74 44.57 -28.46
N PRO A 209 2.02 44.63 -28.85
CA PRO A 209 2.77 45.89 -28.90
C PRO A 209 2.19 46.81 -29.99
N GLN A 210 1.79 48.01 -29.58
CA GLN A 210 1.41 49.06 -30.51
C GLN A 210 2.65 49.54 -31.28
N GLY A 211 2.55 49.50 -32.59
CA GLY A 211 3.55 49.99 -33.51
C GLY A 211 3.73 51.49 -33.40
N LYS A 212 4.96 51.95 -33.18
CA LYS A 212 5.38 53.33 -33.35
C LYS A 212 5.50 53.64 -34.85
N GLN A 213 4.64 54.55 -35.33
CA GLN A 213 4.80 55.18 -36.63
C GLN A 213 6.03 56.12 -36.58
N GLN A 214 6.95 55.98 -37.53
CA GLN A 214 7.97 56.97 -37.81
C GLN A 214 7.39 58.04 -38.78
N PRO A 215 7.68 59.35 -38.55
CA PRO A 215 7.38 60.38 -39.52
C PRO A 215 8.42 60.41 -40.63
N GLN A 216 7.93 60.49 -41.87
CA GLN A 216 8.77 60.79 -43.03
C GLN A 216 9.00 62.32 -43.05
N GLY A 217 10.24 62.74 -43.28
CA GLY A 217 10.69 64.05 -43.67
C GLY A 217 11.95 63.88 -44.48
#